data_3e05d72af3a0a15cb3906e07535188df
#
_entry.id   3e05d72af3a0a15cb3906e07535188df
#
_cell.length_a   1.000
_cell.length_b   1.000
_cell.length_c   1.000
_cell.angle_alpha   90.00
_cell.angle_beta   90.00
_cell.angle_gamma   90.00
#
_symmetry.space_group_name_H-M   'P 1'
#
loop_
_entity.id
_entity.type
_entity.pdbx_description
1 polymer ?
#
loop_
_entity_poly.entity_id
_entity_poly.type
_entity_poly.pdbx_seq_one_letter_code
_entity_poly.pdbx_strand_id
1 'polypeptide(L)'
;MFQQFPFRLRWNARCGNLAGSRLARRRLAEGGPQGFTLIEIIVVITIMAIMAALIVPRVVGRTDDAKITAAKADIATLMNALKLYHLDNGRYPTTEQGLRALVEKPTVDPTPANWKAGGYLDANSVHKDPWGNEYQYLNPGLHGEIDVMSFGRDGQAGGEGPDADIGSWMQ
;
A
#
# COMPACT_ATOMS: atom_id res chain seq x y z
N MET A 1 57.04 8.77 -4.00
CA MET A 1 58.11 8.54 -3.01
C MET A 1 57.76 7.28 -2.28
N PHE A 2 58.32 6.17 -2.78
CA PHE A 2 58.99 5.06 -2.07
C PHE A 2 58.10 4.36 -0.99
N GLN A 3 57.92 3.01 -0.90
CA GLN A 3 58.93 1.97 -1.11
C GLN A 3 58.23 0.59 -1.29
N GLN A 4 58.75 -0.20 -2.21
CA GLN A 4 58.48 -1.63 -2.38
C GLN A 4 59.29 -2.42 -1.35
N PHE A 5 58.74 -3.52 -0.83
CA PHE A 5 59.53 -4.56 -0.17
C PHE A 5 59.18 -5.92 -0.78
N PRO A 6 60.15 -6.63 -1.32
CA PRO A 6 59.94 -8.01 -1.80
C PRO A 6 60.34 -8.99 -0.69
N PHE A 7 59.47 -9.88 -0.31
CA PHE A 7 59.80 -10.98 0.58
C PHE A 7 60.01 -12.25 -0.26
N ARG A 8 61.27 -12.61 -0.45
CA ARG A 8 61.72 -13.89 -1.02
C ARG A 8 61.74 -14.93 0.11
N LEU A 9 60.96 -16.00 -0.03
CA LEU A 9 61.12 -17.19 0.81
C LEU A 9 61.70 -18.34 -0.02
N ARG A 10 62.86 -18.77 0.47
CA ARG A 10 63.69 -19.86 -0.07
C ARG A 10 62.99 -21.21 0.12
N TRP A 11 62.95 -21.95 -0.97
CA TRP A 11 62.63 -23.38 -0.95
C TRP A 11 63.81 -24.16 -0.41
N ASN A 12 63.62 -24.95 0.64
CA ASN A 12 64.52 -25.99 1.06
C ASN A 12 63.88 -27.36 0.81
N ALA A 13 64.36 -28.01 -0.22
CA ALA A 13 64.05 -29.39 -0.52
C ALA A 13 64.77 -30.30 0.50
N ARG A 14 64.02 -31.11 1.22
CA ARG A 14 64.58 -32.32 1.86
C ARG A 14 63.71 -33.51 1.49
N CYS A 15 64.25 -34.33 0.62
CA CYS A 15 63.85 -35.72 0.42
C CYS A 15 63.92 -36.49 1.74
N GLY A 16 62.82 -37.09 2.13
CA GLY A 16 62.75 -38.12 3.19
C GLY A 16 61.77 -39.18 2.79
N ASN A 17 62.37 -40.26 2.29
CA ASN A 17 61.73 -41.52 1.88
C ASN A 17 61.40 -42.31 3.18
N LEU A 18 60.10 -42.54 3.49
CA LEU A 18 59.69 -43.52 4.48
C LEU A 18 58.43 -44.26 4.02
N ALA A 19 58.62 -45.55 4.03
CA ALA A 19 57.76 -46.65 3.69
C ALA A 19 56.35 -46.66 4.27
N GLY A 20 55.42 -47.09 3.48
CA GLY A 20 54.36 -48.01 3.81
C GLY A 20 53.49 -47.76 5.04
N SER A 21 52.40 -47.01 4.90
CA SER A 21 51.23 -47.28 5.73
C SER A 21 49.98 -47.35 4.83
N ARG A 22 49.35 -48.49 4.85
CA ARG A 22 48.07 -48.78 4.20
C ARG A 22 47.03 -47.83 4.77
N LEU A 23 46.78 -46.74 4.11
CA LEU A 23 45.65 -45.89 4.42
C LEU A 23 44.37 -46.63 4.02
N ALA A 24 43.66 -47.11 5.05
CA ALA A 24 42.30 -47.58 4.95
C ALA A 24 41.49 -46.44 4.32
N ARG A 25 41.10 -46.60 3.07
CA ARG A 25 40.10 -45.74 2.44
C ARG A 25 38.78 -45.87 3.22
N ARG A 26 38.60 -44.99 4.20
CA ARG A 26 37.27 -44.74 4.77
C ARG A 26 36.41 -44.24 3.63
N ARG A 27 35.59 -45.09 3.05
CA ARG A 27 34.51 -44.68 2.16
C ARG A 27 33.61 -43.78 3.00
N LEU A 28 33.73 -42.49 2.81
CA LEU A 28 32.68 -41.57 3.17
C LEU A 28 31.49 -42.04 2.36
N ALA A 29 30.47 -42.51 3.04
CA ALA A 29 29.19 -42.82 2.44
C ALA A 29 28.69 -41.47 1.86
N GLU A 30 28.83 -41.29 0.54
CA GLU A 30 28.15 -40.22 -0.18
C GLU A 30 26.67 -40.48 0.01
N GLY A 31 26.05 -39.73 0.92
CA GLY A 31 24.62 -39.62 0.99
C GLY A 31 24.15 -39.03 -0.35
N GLY A 32 23.69 -39.87 -1.26
CA GLY A 32 23.10 -39.41 -2.52
C GLY A 32 21.97 -38.41 -2.22
N PRO A 33 21.64 -37.57 -3.20
CA PRO A 33 20.55 -36.61 -3.05
C PRO A 33 19.27 -37.37 -2.69
N GLN A 34 18.78 -37.17 -1.46
CA GLN A 34 17.52 -37.78 -1.05
C GLN A 34 16.42 -36.98 -1.73
N GLY A 35 15.80 -37.57 -2.73
CA GLY A 35 14.59 -37.03 -3.38
C GLY A 35 13.43 -37.06 -2.40
N PHE A 36 12.59 -36.03 -2.44
CA PHE A 36 11.36 -36.00 -1.68
C PHE A 36 10.42 -37.14 -2.09
N THR A 37 9.79 -37.76 -1.11
CA THR A 37 8.77 -38.75 -1.38
C THR A 37 7.45 -38.09 -1.78
N LEU A 38 6.65 -38.77 -2.60
CA LEU A 38 5.34 -38.25 -3.00
C LEU A 38 4.44 -38.00 -1.80
N ILE A 39 4.51 -38.87 -0.79
CA ILE A 39 3.73 -38.71 0.45
C ILE A 39 4.16 -37.49 1.27
N GLU A 40 5.44 -37.16 1.29
CA GLU A 40 5.96 -36.00 1.99
C GLU A 40 5.43 -34.68 1.38
N ILE A 41 5.38 -34.61 0.06
CA ILE A 41 4.80 -33.44 -0.63
C ILE A 41 3.30 -33.36 -0.37
N ILE A 42 2.55 -34.48 -0.41
CA ILE A 42 1.10 -34.46 -0.15
C ILE A 42 0.83 -34.00 1.28
N VAL A 43 1.59 -34.45 2.27
CA VAL A 43 1.43 -34.02 3.66
C VAL A 43 1.72 -32.51 3.80
N VAL A 44 2.78 -32.00 3.18
CA VAL A 44 3.13 -30.58 3.23
C VAL A 44 2.05 -29.71 2.62
N ILE A 45 1.57 -30.03 1.40
CA ILE A 45 0.51 -29.23 0.77
C ILE A 45 -0.81 -29.31 1.54
N THR A 46 -1.12 -30.43 2.18
CA THR A 46 -2.31 -30.57 3.02
C THR A 46 -2.24 -29.66 4.24
N ILE A 47 -1.10 -29.65 4.94
CA ILE A 47 -0.89 -28.74 6.09
C ILE A 47 -0.95 -27.28 5.64
N MET A 48 -0.33 -26.93 4.53
CA MET A 48 -0.38 -25.57 3.99
C MET A 48 -1.80 -25.15 3.63
N ALA A 49 -2.61 -26.06 3.04
CA ALA A 49 -4.00 -25.78 2.71
C ALA A 49 -4.85 -25.52 3.96
N ILE A 50 -4.67 -26.29 5.03
CA ILE A 50 -5.36 -26.09 6.32
C ILE A 50 -4.96 -24.75 6.94
N MET A 51 -3.66 -24.42 6.96
CA MET A 51 -3.18 -23.14 7.48
C MET A 51 -3.69 -21.95 6.65
N ALA A 52 -3.69 -22.07 5.33
CA ALA A 52 -4.22 -21.02 4.44
C ALA A 52 -5.71 -20.75 4.72
N ALA A 53 -6.52 -21.77 4.90
CA ALA A 53 -7.95 -21.64 5.18
C ALA A 53 -8.26 -20.88 6.49
N LEU A 54 -7.35 -20.92 7.48
CA LEU A 54 -7.51 -20.22 8.76
C LEU A 54 -7.02 -18.77 8.72
N ILE A 55 -6.03 -18.47 7.87
CA ILE A 55 -5.36 -17.16 7.83
C ILE A 55 -6.05 -16.19 6.87
N VAL A 56 -6.43 -16.66 5.68
CA VAL A 56 -6.96 -15.81 4.60
C VAL A 56 -8.15 -14.94 5.04
N PRO A 57 -9.21 -15.46 5.69
CA PRO A 57 -10.38 -14.63 6.04
C PRO A 57 -10.06 -13.53 7.06
N ARG A 58 -9.04 -13.71 7.89
CA ARG A 58 -8.65 -12.70 8.90
C ARG A 58 -7.87 -11.53 8.30
N VAL A 59 -7.17 -11.75 7.19
CA VAL A 59 -6.38 -10.71 6.52
C VAL A 59 -7.29 -9.83 5.68
N VAL A 60 -8.25 -10.41 4.97
CA VAL A 60 -9.18 -9.66 4.10
C VAL A 60 -10.02 -8.67 4.90
N GLY A 61 -10.57 -9.04 6.05
CA GLY A 61 -11.36 -8.12 6.89
C GLY A 61 -10.56 -6.90 7.39
N ARG A 62 -9.29 -7.08 7.74
CA ARG A 62 -8.43 -5.97 8.20
C ARG A 62 -8.09 -4.96 7.09
N THR A 63 -8.04 -5.41 5.84
CA THR A 63 -7.81 -4.51 4.70
C THR A 63 -9.01 -3.60 4.45
N ASP A 64 -10.23 -4.08 4.67
CA ASP A 64 -11.44 -3.29 4.50
C ASP A 64 -11.59 -2.25 5.61
N ASP A 65 -11.32 -2.60 6.86
CA ASP A 65 -11.30 -1.65 7.98
C ASP A 65 -10.26 -0.52 7.78
N ALA A 66 -9.08 -0.86 7.25
CA ALA A 66 -8.06 0.12 6.92
C ALA A 66 -8.51 1.07 5.80
N LYS A 67 -9.19 0.55 4.77
CA LYS A 67 -9.75 1.34 3.68
C LYS A 67 -10.87 2.29 4.16
N ILE A 68 -11.76 1.82 5.01
CA ILE A 68 -12.79 2.66 5.63
C ILE A 68 -12.15 3.81 6.42
N THR A 69 -11.10 3.51 7.20
CA THR A 69 -10.37 4.53 7.96
C THR A 69 -9.69 5.55 7.05
N ALA A 70 -9.09 5.10 5.96
CA ALA A 70 -8.47 5.97 4.96
C ALA A 70 -9.51 6.86 4.28
N ALA A 71 -10.66 6.31 3.86
CA ALA A 71 -11.74 7.09 3.25
C ALA A 71 -12.26 8.20 4.19
N LYS A 72 -12.40 7.90 5.48
CA LYS A 72 -12.77 8.93 6.50
C LYS A 72 -11.73 10.04 6.60
N ALA A 73 -10.45 9.70 6.60
CA ALA A 73 -9.37 10.69 6.64
C ALA A 73 -9.34 11.57 5.37
N ASP A 74 -9.58 10.98 4.21
CA ASP A 74 -9.67 11.71 2.95
C ASP A 74 -10.85 12.67 2.94
N ILE A 75 -12.04 12.22 3.39
CA ILE A 75 -13.23 13.07 3.52
C ILE A 75 -12.97 14.24 4.47
N ALA A 76 -12.28 14.01 5.61
CA ALA A 76 -11.91 15.09 6.51
C ALA A 76 -10.97 16.11 5.85
N THR A 77 -10.03 15.64 5.05
CA THR A 77 -9.11 16.50 4.28
C THR A 77 -9.86 17.33 3.24
N LEU A 78 -10.78 16.70 2.50
CA LEU A 78 -11.63 17.39 1.50
C LEU A 78 -12.53 18.44 2.18
N MET A 79 -13.13 18.12 3.31
CA MET A 79 -13.96 19.06 4.09
C MET A 79 -13.14 20.26 4.59
N ASN A 80 -11.90 20.06 5.03
CA ASN A 80 -11.00 21.15 5.42
C ASN A 80 -10.64 22.05 4.23
N ALA A 81 -10.35 21.45 3.08
CA ALA A 81 -10.08 22.21 1.85
C ALA A 81 -11.30 23.02 1.39
N LEU A 82 -12.51 22.44 1.49
CA LEU A 82 -13.77 23.13 1.18
C LEU A 82 -14.01 24.30 2.13
N LYS A 83 -13.73 24.17 3.42
CA LYS A 83 -13.79 25.26 4.40
C LYS A 83 -12.83 26.39 4.07
N LEU A 84 -11.59 26.06 3.65
CA LEU A 84 -10.62 27.08 3.22
C LEU A 84 -11.10 27.79 1.94
N TYR A 85 -11.64 27.05 0.98
CA TYR A 85 -12.24 27.62 -0.22
C TYR A 85 -13.37 28.60 0.15
N HIS A 86 -14.24 28.21 1.10
CA HIS A 86 -15.34 29.06 1.58
C HIS A 86 -14.83 30.32 2.27
N LEU A 87 -13.77 30.23 3.08
CA LEU A 87 -13.15 31.38 3.74
C LEU A 87 -12.65 32.43 2.72
N ASP A 88 -12.02 31.99 1.65
CA ASP A 88 -11.45 32.87 0.64
C ASP A 88 -12.51 33.46 -0.30
N ASN A 89 -13.56 32.70 -0.63
CA ASN A 89 -14.52 33.05 -1.68
C ASN A 89 -15.92 33.40 -1.15
N GLY A 90 -16.16 33.29 0.18
CA GLY A 90 -17.43 33.60 0.84
C GLY A 90 -18.54 32.58 0.56
N ARG A 91 -18.24 31.48 -0.11
CA ARG A 91 -19.19 30.41 -0.47
C ARG A 91 -18.46 29.10 -0.78
N TYR A 92 -19.15 27.98 -0.69
CA TYR A 92 -18.68 26.70 -1.18
C TYR A 92 -18.81 26.60 -2.70
N PRO A 93 -18.05 25.70 -3.37
CA PRO A 93 -18.29 25.36 -4.77
C PRO A 93 -19.73 24.88 -4.98
N THR A 94 -20.29 25.09 -6.16
CA THR A 94 -21.57 24.47 -6.52
C THR A 94 -21.39 22.97 -6.75
N THR A 95 -22.48 22.19 -6.70
CA THR A 95 -22.43 20.75 -7.03
C THR A 95 -21.87 20.51 -8.45
N GLU A 96 -22.16 21.41 -9.39
CA GLU A 96 -21.64 21.33 -10.76
C GLU A 96 -20.15 21.62 -10.84
N GLN A 97 -19.63 22.56 -10.05
CA GLN A 97 -18.18 22.82 -9.92
C GLN A 97 -17.47 21.67 -9.23
N GLY A 98 -18.15 21.02 -8.32
CA GLY A 98 -17.67 19.81 -7.64
C GLY A 98 -16.35 20.01 -6.86
N LEU A 99 -15.75 18.89 -6.48
CA LEU A 99 -14.45 18.88 -5.79
C LEU A 99 -13.28 19.34 -6.68
N ARG A 100 -13.45 19.36 -8.00
CA ARG A 100 -12.43 19.89 -8.92
C ARG A 100 -12.13 21.36 -8.66
N ALA A 101 -13.08 22.12 -8.13
CA ALA A 101 -12.89 23.52 -7.72
C ALA A 101 -11.76 23.69 -6.68
N LEU A 102 -11.37 22.63 -5.97
CA LEU A 102 -10.28 22.65 -5.00
C LEU A 102 -8.89 22.60 -5.64
N VAL A 103 -8.77 22.10 -6.85
CA VAL A 103 -7.49 21.92 -7.58
C VAL A 103 -7.38 22.81 -8.81
N GLU A 104 -8.50 23.14 -9.45
CA GLU A 104 -8.58 23.99 -10.64
C GLU A 104 -9.57 25.12 -10.40
N LYS A 105 -9.20 26.34 -10.86
CA LYS A 105 -10.11 27.48 -10.77
C LYS A 105 -11.37 27.21 -11.61
N PRO A 106 -12.57 27.19 -11.01
CA PRO A 106 -13.80 27.02 -11.77
C PRO A 106 -14.01 28.10 -12.84
N THR A 107 -14.45 27.66 -14.01
CA THR A 107 -14.84 28.54 -15.11
C THR A 107 -16.36 28.67 -15.24
N VAL A 108 -17.10 27.79 -14.54
CA VAL A 108 -18.56 27.79 -14.48
C VAL A 108 -19.02 28.78 -13.41
N ASP A 109 -20.00 29.59 -13.72
CA ASP A 109 -20.57 30.55 -12.77
C ASP A 109 -21.28 29.86 -11.59
N PRO A 110 -21.17 30.45 -10.41
CA PRO A 110 -20.50 31.70 -10.04
C PRO A 110 -18.96 31.50 -9.88
N THR A 111 -18.20 32.16 -10.72
CA THR A 111 -16.73 32.06 -10.65
C THR A 111 -16.17 32.66 -9.34
N PRO A 112 -15.19 32.01 -8.68
CA PRO A 112 -14.59 32.52 -7.46
C PRO A 112 -13.68 33.73 -7.75
N ALA A 113 -13.87 34.81 -7.00
CA ALA A 113 -13.08 36.02 -7.15
C ALA A 113 -11.66 35.87 -6.56
N ASN A 114 -11.57 35.23 -5.41
CA ASN A 114 -10.32 35.10 -4.62
C ASN A 114 -9.79 33.66 -4.62
N TRP A 115 -9.88 32.96 -5.75
CA TRP A 115 -9.38 31.59 -5.83
C TRP A 115 -7.87 31.55 -5.59
N LYS A 116 -7.43 30.72 -4.66
CA LYS A 116 -6.02 30.59 -4.26
C LYS A 116 -5.20 29.97 -5.40
N ALA A 117 -4.15 30.66 -5.85
CA ALA A 117 -3.24 30.12 -6.83
C ALA A 117 -2.54 28.85 -6.31
N GLY A 118 -2.65 27.76 -7.07
CA GLY A 118 -2.16 26.44 -6.66
C GLY A 118 -3.22 25.55 -6.02
N GLY A 119 -4.45 26.06 -5.81
CA GLY A 119 -5.55 25.28 -5.25
C GLY A 119 -5.55 25.17 -3.73
N TYR A 120 -6.41 24.31 -3.24
CA TYR A 120 -6.69 24.08 -1.82
C TYR A 120 -6.29 22.68 -1.36
N LEU A 121 -5.84 21.82 -2.28
CA LEU A 121 -5.26 20.51 -2.01
C LEU A 121 -3.79 20.48 -2.45
N ASP A 122 -2.98 19.69 -1.75
CA ASP A 122 -1.56 19.54 -2.07
C ASP A 122 -1.30 18.68 -3.33
N ALA A 123 -2.37 18.26 -4.02
CA ALA A 123 -2.31 17.43 -5.20
C ALA A 123 -2.92 18.13 -6.43
N ASN A 124 -2.45 17.78 -7.62
CA ASN A 124 -2.96 18.32 -8.90
C ASN A 124 -4.31 17.71 -9.34
N SER A 125 -4.88 16.81 -8.55
CA SER A 125 -6.19 16.19 -8.79
C SER A 125 -6.83 15.75 -7.47
N VAL A 126 -8.15 15.67 -7.45
CA VAL A 126 -8.87 15.03 -6.36
C VAL A 126 -8.56 13.53 -6.39
N HIS A 127 -8.07 12.99 -5.28
CA HIS A 127 -7.80 11.56 -5.18
C HIS A 127 -9.11 10.77 -5.21
N LYS A 128 -9.04 9.57 -5.74
CA LYS A 128 -10.12 8.58 -5.63
C LYS A 128 -10.11 7.98 -4.25
N ASP A 129 -11.26 7.42 -3.87
CA ASP A 129 -11.36 6.68 -2.62
C ASP A 129 -10.47 5.40 -2.62
N PRO A 130 -10.27 4.73 -1.49
CA PRO A 130 -9.42 3.54 -1.38
C PRO A 130 -9.89 2.33 -2.22
N TRP A 131 -11.08 2.36 -2.76
CA TRP A 131 -11.61 1.33 -3.68
C TRP A 131 -11.51 1.73 -5.14
N GLY A 132 -11.16 3.00 -5.43
CA GLY A 132 -10.98 3.52 -6.79
C GLY A 132 -12.16 4.29 -7.34
N ASN A 133 -13.20 4.56 -6.53
CA ASN A 133 -14.36 5.36 -6.89
C ASN A 133 -14.08 6.85 -6.69
N GLU A 134 -14.88 7.71 -7.30
CA GLU A 134 -14.81 9.16 -7.08
C GLU A 134 -15.65 9.56 -5.86
N TYR A 135 -15.13 10.48 -5.04
CA TYR A 135 -15.91 11.09 -3.97
C TYR A 135 -17.07 11.91 -4.55
N GLN A 136 -18.22 11.76 -3.94
CA GLN A 136 -19.41 12.53 -4.27
C GLN A 136 -19.46 13.81 -3.44
N TYR A 137 -19.93 14.89 -4.05
CA TYR A 137 -20.07 16.20 -3.40
C TYR A 137 -21.45 16.77 -3.69
N LEU A 138 -22.10 17.26 -2.65
CA LEU A 138 -23.40 17.93 -2.74
C LEU A 138 -23.36 19.30 -2.07
N ASN A 139 -23.86 20.31 -2.77
CA ASN A 139 -24.13 21.63 -2.24
C ASN A 139 -25.44 22.18 -2.85
N PRO A 140 -26.54 22.32 -2.05
CA PRO A 140 -26.60 22.03 -0.62
C PRO A 140 -26.50 20.55 -0.28
N GLY A 141 -25.97 20.24 0.90
CA GLY A 141 -25.92 18.89 1.45
C GLY A 141 -27.28 18.39 1.93
N LEU A 142 -27.41 17.08 2.12
CA LEU A 142 -28.58 16.44 2.72
C LEU A 142 -28.49 16.35 4.23
N HIS A 143 -27.27 16.27 4.77
CA HIS A 143 -26.99 16.10 6.19
C HIS A 143 -26.36 17.35 6.83
N GLY A 144 -25.82 18.23 6.02
CA GLY A 144 -25.22 19.49 6.46
C GLY A 144 -25.30 20.58 5.38
N GLU A 145 -24.55 21.65 5.56
CA GLU A 145 -24.48 22.74 4.58
C GLU A 145 -23.90 22.22 3.24
N ILE A 146 -22.93 21.32 3.34
CA ILE A 146 -22.35 20.56 2.22
C ILE A 146 -22.11 19.12 2.66
N ASP A 147 -22.18 18.18 1.75
CA ASP A 147 -21.84 16.78 1.99
C ASP A 147 -20.75 16.31 1.05
N VAL A 148 -19.80 15.56 1.61
CA VAL A 148 -18.78 14.78 0.87
C VAL A 148 -18.94 13.33 1.29
N MET A 149 -19.00 12.40 0.33
CA MET A 149 -19.18 10.98 0.64
C MET A 149 -18.46 10.07 -0.35
N SER A 150 -18.13 8.86 0.11
CA SER A 150 -17.75 7.71 -0.70
C SER A 150 -18.87 6.67 -0.63
N PHE A 151 -19.16 6.02 -1.74
CA PHE A 151 -20.12 4.91 -1.80
C PHE A 151 -19.50 3.55 -1.43
N GLY A 152 -18.38 3.56 -0.71
CA GLY A 152 -17.75 2.32 -0.27
C GLY A 152 -17.18 1.48 -1.40
N ARG A 153 -17.06 0.16 -1.12
CA ARG A 153 -16.39 -0.78 -2.00
C ARG A 153 -17.15 -1.04 -3.31
N ASP A 154 -18.45 -1.09 -3.26
CA ASP A 154 -19.31 -1.41 -4.43
C ASP A 154 -19.61 -0.19 -5.31
N GLY A 155 -19.32 1.03 -4.82
CA GLY A 155 -19.55 2.29 -5.54
C GLY A 155 -21.04 2.61 -5.75
N GLN A 156 -21.94 2.06 -4.92
CA GLN A 156 -23.38 2.26 -4.99
C GLN A 156 -23.91 2.84 -3.68
N ALA A 157 -24.96 3.66 -3.78
CA ALA A 157 -25.59 4.25 -2.60
C ALA A 157 -26.21 3.18 -1.69
N GLY A 158 -25.91 3.23 -0.38
CA GLY A 158 -26.41 2.30 0.63
C GLY A 158 -25.37 1.27 1.04
N GLY A 159 -25.77 0.01 1.21
CA GLY A 159 -24.89 -1.10 1.58
C GLY A 159 -24.66 -1.24 3.08
N GLU A 160 -23.90 -2.29 3.46
CA GLU A 160 -23.50 -2.60 4.85
C GLU A 160 -22.01 -2.96 4.91
N GLY A 161 -21.38 -2.71 6.07
CA GLY A 161 -19.98 -3.02 6.28
C GLY A 161 -19.04 -2.29 5.33
N PRO A 162 -18.19 -2.97 4.55
CA PRO A 162 -17.27 -2.34 3.58
C PRO A 162 -17.97 -1.69 2.38
N ASP A 163 -19.21 -2.08 2.10
CA ASP A 163 -20.05 -1.52 1.03
C ASP A 163 -20.92 -0.34 1.50
N ALA A 164 -20.87 -0.01 2.80
CA ALA A 164 -21.64 1.10 3.35
C ALA A 164 -21.10 2.45 2.89
N ASP A 165 -22.01 3.41 2.71
CA ASP A 165 -21.67 4.80 2.44
C ASP A 165 -20.88 5.39 3.61
N ILE A 166 -19.85 6.17 3.29
CA ILE A 166 -19.03 6.90 4.27
C ILE A 166 -19.17 8.38 3.98
N GLY A 167 -19.82 9.12 4.88
CA GLY A 167 -20.11 10.53 4.69
C GLY A 167 -19.45 11.46 5.71
N SER A 168 -19.36 12.74 5.34
CA SER A 168 -18.82 13.81 6.19
C SER A 168 -19.59 14.00 7.51
N TRP A 169 -20.82 13.54 7.59
CA TRP A 169 -21.69 13.60 8.79
C TRP A 169 -21.42 12.47 9.81
N MET A 170 -20.55 11.52 9.46
CA MET A 170 -20.22 10.36 10.31
C MET A 170 -18.94 10.57 11.13
N GLN A 171 -18.40 11.78 11.15
CA GLN A 171 -17.13 12.12 11.83
C GLN A 171 -17.37 12.67 13.23
#